data_eba1a35f71a15d83bff206385a88d03e
#
_entry.id   eba1a35f71a15d83bff206385a88d03e
#
_cell.length_a   1.000
_cell.length_b   1.000
_cell.length_c   1.000
_cell.angle_alpha   90.00
_cell.angle_beta   90.00
_cell.angle_gamma   90.00
#
_symmetry.space_group_name_H-M   'P 1'
#
loop_
_entity.id
_entity.type
_entity.pdbx_description
1 polymer ?
#
loop_
_entity_poly.entity_id
_entity_poly.type
_entity_poly.pdbx_seq_one_letter_code
_entity_poly.pdbx_strand_id
1 'polypeptide(L)'
;MTDNPQLTALLAACHWIGDKGWCPATGGNMSLRLDERQCLVTESGKDKGSLSAADFLQVDIADNHVPSGRTPSAETGLHTLLYRLSVHIGAVLHTHSVNATVLSRVERGDALVLQGYEMQKSLAGQRSHLDSVAIPIFDNDQDIPRLAARVAAYAEATPLQYGFLVRGHGLYCWGSQVAEARRHLEGLEFLFQCELQRRLLEAK
;
A
#
# COMPACT_ATOMS: atom_id res chain seq x y z
N MET A 1 -5.93 17.31 -16.80
CA MET A 1 -5.90 16.24 -15.78
C MET A 1 -7.26 15.98 -15.13
N THR A 2 -8.23 16.85 -15.30
CA THR A 2 -9.54 16.78 -14.59
C THR A 2 -10.51 15.69 -15.08
N ASP A 3 -10.26 15.07 -16.23
CA ASP A 3 -11.15 14.05 -16.83
C ASP A 3 -10.66 12.59 -16.67
N ASN A 4 -9.75 12.31 -15.75
CA ASN A 4 -9.30 10.94 -15.50
C ASN A 4 -10.17 10.30 -14.40
N PRO A 5 -11.09 9.35 -14.74
CA PRO A 5 -11.98 8.71 -13.76
C PRO A 5 -11.22 7.99 -12.64
N GLN A 6 -10.03 7.44 -12.94
CA GLN A 6 -9.21 6.75 -11.94
C GLN A 6 -8.58 7.75 -10.95
N LEU A 7 -8.22 8.97 -11.37
CA LEU A 7 -7.75 10.01 -10.45
C LEU A 7 -8.88 10.47 -9.53
N THR A 8 -10.09 10.63 -10.06
CA THR A 8 -11.29 10.94 -9.25
C THR A 8 -11.55 9.83 -8.23
N ALA A 9 -11.45 8.56 -8.62
CA ALA A 9 -11.59 7.42 -7.73
C ALA A 9 -10.48 7.38 -6.68
N LEU A 10 -9.23 7.72 -7.05
CA LEU A 10 -8.10 7.78 -6.11
C LEU A 10 -8.30 8.89 -5.08
N LEU A 11 -8.76 10.08 -5.48
CA LEU A 11 -9.09 11.16 -4.55
C LEU A 11 -10.14 10.73 -3.54
N ALA A 12 -11.22 10.11 -4.01
CA ALA A 12 -12.25 9.58 -3.12
C ALA A 12 -11.71 8.50 -2.16
N ALA A 13 -10.78 7.65 -2.63
CA ALA A 13 -10.10 6.67 -1.78
C ALA A 13 -9.20 7.36 -0.74
N CYS A 14 -8.46 8.42 -1.11
CA CYS A 14 -7.62 9.19 -0.19
C CYS A 14 -8.45 9.82 0.94
N HIS A 15 -9.55 10.48 0.60
CA HIS A 15 -10.46 11.09 1.59
C HIS A 15 -11.03 10.03 2.54
N TRP A 16 -11.51 8.91 1.99
CA TRP A 16 -11.99 7.79 2.80
C TRP A 16 -10.90 7.21 3.72
N ILE A 17 -9.65 7.08 3.26
CA ILE A 17 -8.50 6.64 4.07
C ILE A 17 -8.22 7.65 5.20
N GLY A 18 -8.30 8.95 4.89
CA GLY A 18 -8.18 10.03 5.88
C GLY A 18 -9.26 9.93 6.96
N ASP A 19 -10.53 9.74 6.56
CA ASP A 19 -11.67 9.58 7.48
C ASP A 19 -11.53 8.33 8.37
N LYS A 20 -10.86 7.26 7.88
CA LYS A 20 -10.53 6.09 8.68
C LYS A 20 -9.38 6.31 9.67
N GLY A 21 -8.67 7.43 9.59
CA GLY A 21 -7.50 7.72 10.41
C GLY A 21 -6.29 6.84 10.09
N TRP A 22 -6.21 6.29 8.87
CA TRP A 22 -5.11 5.40 8.47
C TRP A 22 -3.88 6.13 7.93
N CYS A 23 -3.93 7.44 7.85
CA CYS A 23 -2.82 8.31 7.44
C CYS A 23 -2.59 9.44 8.46
N PRO A 24 -2.32 9.13 9.74
CA PRO A 24 -2.15 10.16 10.78
C PRO A 24 -0.95 11.07 10.46
N ALA A 25 -1.04 12.33 10.87
CA ALA A 25 0.05 13.32 10.77
C ALA A 25 0.65 13.41 9.36
N THR A 26 -0.20 13.42 8.32
CA THR A 26 0.17 13.46 6.90
C THR A 26 0.94 12.22 6.39
N GLY A 27 1.05 11.18 7.20
CA GLY A 27 1.69 9.91 6.81
C GLY A 27 0.97 9.20 5.66
N GLY A 28 1.62 8.16 5.12
CA GLY A 28 1.11 7.42 3.98
C GLY A 28 1.22 8.18 2.65
N ASN A 29 1.04 7.48 1.55
CA ASN A 29 1.08 8.04 0.20
C ASN A 29 0.37 7.12 -0.78
N MET A 30 -0.14 7.70 -1.88
CA MET A 30 -0.93 6.99 -2.87
C MET A 30 -0.44 7.32 -4.26
N SER A 31 -0.60 6.36 -5.17
CA SER A 31 -0.21 6.56 -6.56
C SER A 31 -1.18 5.91 -7.54
N LEU A 32 -1.15 6.39 -8.77
CA LEU A 32 -1.93 5.91 -9.89
C LEU A 32 -1.03 5.81 -11.12
N ARG A 33 -0.97 4.66 -11.77
CA ARG A 33 -0.31 4.50 -13.06
C ARG A 33 -1.08 5.27 -14.14
N LEU A 34 -0.39 6.07 -14.93
CA LEU A 34 -0.96 6.73 -16.10
C LEU A 34 -0.75 5.89 -17.37
N ASP A 35 0.46 5.38 -17.54
CA ASP A 35 0.88 4.55 -18.66
C ASP A 35 2.10 3.69 -18.26
N GLU A 36 2.83 3.17 -19.25
CA GLU A 36 4.02 2.33 -19.01
C GLU A 36 5.20 3.10 -18.41
N ARG A 37 5.24 4.43 -18.58
CA ARG A 37 6.37 5.29 -18.20
C ARG A 37 6.08 6.17 -17.00
N GLN A 38 4.81 6.50 -16.77
CA GLN A 38 4.45 7.57 -15.85
C GLN A 38 3.37 7.14 -14.85
N CYS A 39 3.49 7.66 -13.66
CA CYS A 39 2.47 7.56 -12.61
C CYS A 39 2.25 8.92 -11.94
N LEU A 40 1.13 9.05 -11.26
CA LEU A 40 0.87 10.11 -10.30
C LEU A 40 1.22 9.61 -8.91
N VAL A 41 1.91 10.41 -8.11
CA VAL A 41 2.21 10.13 -6.69
C VAL A 41 1.84 11.35 -5.86
N THR A 42 1.29 11.15 -4.67
CA THR A 42 0.98 12.24 -3.75
C THR A 42 2.22 13.05 -3.40
N GLU A 43 2.08 14.38 -3.39
CA GLU A 43 3.10 15.30 -2.90
C GLU A 43 3.37 15.08 -1.41
N SER A 44 4.61 15.29 -0.99
CA SER A 44 5.05 15.12 0.40
C SER A 44 4.33 16.10 1.33
N GLY A 45 4.03 15.65 2.56
CA GLY A 45 3.49 16.49 3.62
C GLY A 45 2.02 16.89 3.47
N LYS A 46 1.28 16.34 2.52
CA LYS A 46 -0.14 16.66 2.32
C LYS A 46 -1.04 15.75 3.16
N ASP A 47 -2.07 16.32 3.73
CA ASP A 47 -3.13 15.59 4.43
C ASP A 47 -4.01 14.81 3.44
N LYS A 48 -4.07 13.48 3.62
CA LYS A 48 -4.79 12.57 2.69
C LYS A 48 -6.30 12.79 2.72
N GLY A 49 -6.83 13.28 3.85
CA GLY A 49 -8.26 13.60 3.99
C GLY A 49 -8.70 14.84 3.20
N SER A 50 -7.77 15.67 2.72
CA SER A 50 -8.08 16.94 2.05
C SER A 50 -7.38 17.13 0.70
N LEU A 51 -6.88 16.03 0.08
CA LEU A 51 -6.18 16.10 -1.21
C LEU A 51 -7.08 16.59 -2.34
N SER A 52 -6.47 17.32 -3.25
CA SER A 52 -6.99 17.69 -4.56
C SER A 52 -6.15 17.07 -5.69
N ALA A 53 -6.63 17.15 -6.94
CA ALA A 53 -5.86 16.68 -8.10
C ALA A 53 -4.50 17.41 -8.25
N ALA A 54 -4.39 18.65 -7.76
CA ALA A 54 -3.16 19.44 -7.80
C ALA A 54 -2.07 18.93 -6.84
N ASP A 55 -2.44 18.09 -5.87
CA ASP A 55 -1.53 17.51 -4.88
C ASP A 55 -0.90 16.19 -5.35
N PHE A 56 -1.16 15.80 -6.60
CA PHE A 56 -0.51 14.67 -7.25
C PHE A 56 0.54 15.15 -8.24
N LEU A 57 1.73 14.56 -8.15
CA LEU A 57 2.85 14.86 -9.02
C LEU A 57 3.04 13.74 -10.04
N GLN A 58 3.29 14.12 -11.27
CA GLN A 58 3.68 13.18 -12.33
C GLN A 58 5.13 12.76 -12.10
N VAL A 59 5.37 11.46 -12.10
CA VAL A 59 6.66 10.84 -11.82
C VAL A 59 6.99 9.84 -12.91
N ASP A 60 8.23 9.83 -13.38
CA ASP A 60 8.74 8.79 -14.26
C ASP A 60 8.98 7.51 -13.47
N ILE A 61 8.46 6.38 -13.97
CA ILE A 61 8.52 5.08 -13.28
C ILE A 61 9.95 4.52 -13.29
N ALA A 62 10.76 4.85 -14.28
CA ALA A 62 12.09 4.27 -14.43
C ALA A 62 13.10 4.87 -13.44
N ASP A 63 13.10 6.19 -13.27
CA ASP A 63 14.13 6.92 -12.52
C ASP A 63 13.61 7.81 -11.40
N ASN A 64 12.27 7.82 -11.16
CA ASN A 64 11.60 8.64 -10.17
C ASN A 64 11.67 10.16 -10.44
N HIS A 65 12.01 10.57 -11.66
CA HIS A 65 12.11 11.98 -12.02
C HIS A 65 10.75 12.69 -11.93
N VAL A 66 10.77 13.91 -11.36
CA VAL A 66 9.61 14.79 -11.24
C VAL A 66 9.84 16.06 -12.02
N PRO A 67 9.24 16.24 -13.20
CA PRO A 67 9.50 17.40 -14.07
C PRO A 67 9.14 18.76 -13.45
N SER A 68 8.21 18.77 -12.52
CA SER A 68 7.69 20.01 -11.90
C SER A 68 8.64 20.69 -10.91
N GLY A 69 9.73 20.01 -10.49
CA GLY A 69 10.61 20.50 -9.44
C GLY A 69 9.98 20.50 -8.03
N ARG A 70 8.76 19.98 -7.89
CA ARG A 70 8.07 19.76 -6.59
C ARG A 70 8.58 18.47 -5.95
N THR A 71 8.34 18.30 -4.66
CA THR A 71 8.84 17.16 -3.89
C THR A 71 7.77 16.08 -3.73
N PRO A 72 7.90 14.92 -4.39
CA PRO A 72 7.00 13.80 -4.17
C PRO A 72 7.25 13.18 -2.79
N SER A 73 6.39 12.20 -2.41
CA SER A 73 6.65 11.40 -1.21
C SER A 73 8.06 10.84 -1.21
N ALA A 74 8.72 10.82 -0.05
CA ALA A 74 10.04 10.19 0.11
C ALA A 74 10.04 8.70 -0.31
N GLU A 75 8.90 8.04 -0.23
CA GLU A 75 8.72 6.61 -0.54
C GLU A 75 8.29 6.34 -1.99
N THR A 76 8.35 7.33 -2.85
CA THR A 76 8.01 7.21 -4.29
C THR A 76 8.71 6.02 -4.96
N GLY A 77 9.96 5.73 -4.56
CA GLY A 77 10.72 4.61 -5.10
C GLY A 77 10.09 3.22 -4.88
N LEU A 78 9.29 3.04 -3.81
CA LEU A 78 8.54 1.80 -3.57
C LEU A 78 7.31 1.69 -4.49
N HIS A 79 6.62 2.80 -4.77
CA HIS A 79 5.52 2.82 -5.72
C HIS A 79 5.97 2.50 -7.15
N THR A 80 7.03 3.18 -7.60
CA THR A 80 7.57 2.96 -8.94
C THR A 80 8.18 1.57 -9.08
N LEU A 81 8.79 1.02 -8.01
CA LEU A 81 9.22 -0.39 -8.01
C LEU A 81 8.04 -1.33 -8.28
N LEU A 82 6.91 -1.18 -7.56
CA LEU A 82 5.73 -2.02 -7.76
C LEU A 82 5.22 -1.92 -9.20
N TYR A 83 5.23 -0.75 -9.78
CA TYR A 83 4.89 -0.56 -11.19
C TYR A 83 5.87 -1.22 -12.16
N ARG A 84 7.16 -1.26 -11.85
CA ARG A 84 8.16 -1.99 -12.66
C ARG A 84 8.02 -3.51 -12.51
N LEU A 85 7.64 -3.99 -11.33
CA LEU A 85 7.44 -5.44 -11.08
C LEU A 85 6.23 -6.01 -11.83
N SER A 86 5.19 -5.19 -12.06
CA SER A 86 4.01 -5.67 -12.78
C SER A 86 3.29 -4.55 -13.54
N VAL A 87 3.08 -4.76 -14.84
CA VAL A 87 2.25 -3.87 -15.67
C VAL A 87 0.77 -3.88 -15.28
N HIS A 88 0.33 -4.90 -14.55
CA HIS A 88 -1.05 -5.04 -14.08
C HIS A 88 -1.35 -4.20 -12.84
N ILE A 89 -0.35 -3.66 -12.17
CA ILE A 89 -0.57 -2.76 -11.04
C ILE A 89 -0.95 -1.38 -11.58
N GLY A 90 -2.20 -0.95 -11.32
CA GLY A 90 -2.71 0.34 -11.74
C GLY A 90 -2.74 1.39 -10.63
N ALA A 91 -2.90 0.97 -9.36
CA ALA A 91 -2.90 1.87 -8.22
C ALA A 91 -2.21 1.23 -7.02
N VAL A 92 -1.49 2.05 -6.22
CA VAL A 92 -0.82 1.63 -4.98
C VAL A 92 -1.25 2.56 -3.85
N LEU A 93 -1.63 1.97 -2.71
CA LEU A 93 -2.05 2.67 -1.50
C LEU A 93 -1.10 2.28 -0.36
N HIS A 94 -0.51 3.28 0.31
CA HIS A 94 0.32 3.08 1.49
C HIS A 94 -0.27 3.82 2.68
N THR A 95 -0.48 3.09 3.78
CA THR A 95 -1.13 3.57 5.00
C THR A 95 -0.33 3.24 6.25
N HIS A 96 -0.55 4.02 7.32
CA HIS A 96 0.07 3.87 8.63
C HIS A 96 -0.98 3.55 9.70
N SER A 97 -1.87 2.60 9.44
CA SER A 97 -2.87 2.19 10.42
C SER A 97 -2.22 1.60 11.67
N VAL A 98 -2.89 1.74 12.81
CA VAL A 98 -2.42 1.14 14.07
C VAL A 98 -2.31 -0.38 13.95
N ASN A 99 -3.28 -1.02 13.29
CA ASN A 99 -3.32 -2.48 13.16
C ASN A 99 -2.10 -2.99 12.36
N ALA A 100 -1.84 -2.44 11.17
CA ALA A 100 -0.71 -2.82 10.35
C ALA A 100 0.63 -2.54 11.06
N THR A 101 0.75 -1.37 11.69
CA THR A 101 1.96 -0.95 12.40
C THR A 101 2.28 -1.88 13.57
N VAL A 102 1.28 -2.18 14.41
CA VAL A 102 1.50 -3.04 15.59
C VAL A 102 1.75 -4.48 15.19
N LEU A 103 0.92 -5.06 14.30
CA LEU A 103 1.11 -6.45 13.86
C LEU A 103 2.47 -6.67 13.23
N SER A 104 2.89 -5.80 12.32
CA SER A 104 4.21 -5.91 11.68
C SER A 104 5.36 -5.81 12.69
N ARG A 105 5.18 -5.06 13.79
CA ARG A 105 6.19 -4.89 14.82
C ARG A 105 6.28 -6.08 15.77
N VAL A 106 5.15 -6.69 16.13
CA VAL A 106 5.11 -7.82 17.07
C VAL A 106 5.35 -9.17 16.41
N GLU A 107 5.10 -9.27 15.10
CA GLU A 107 5.40 -10.47 14.32
C GLU A 107 6.92 -10.69 14.27
N ARG A 108 7.36 -11.90 14.65
CA ARG A 108 8.79 -12.26 14.70
C ARG A 108 9.30 -12.80 13.37
N GLY A 109 8.39 -13.32 12.54
CA GLY A 109 8.71 -13.84 11.22
C GLY A 109 8.72 -12.75 10.14
N ASP A 110 9.01 -13.17 8.93
CA ASP A 110 9.08 -12.32 7.74
C ASP A 110 7.75 -12.29 6.96
N ALA A 111 6.68 -12.83 7.55
CA ALA A 111 5.34 -12.77 7.00
C ALA A 111 4.27 -12.89 8.09
N LEU A 112 3.18 -12.15 7.92
CA LEU A 112 1.95 -12.32 8.67
C LEU A 112 1.06 -13.32 7.91
N VAL A 113 0.76 -14.47 8.53
CA VAL A 113 -0.13 -15.47 7.94
C VAL A 113 -1.55 -15.26 8.45
N LEU A 114 -2.48 -15.10 7.52
CA LEU A 114 -3.91 -14.95 7.75
C LEU A 114 -4.62 -16.23 7.27
N GLN A 115 -5.42 -16.84 8.15
CA GLN A 115 -6.17 -18.05 7.84
C GLN A 115 -7.44 -18.13 8.70
N GLY A 116 -8.50 -18.73 8.16
CA GLY A 116 -9.75 -18.94 8.89
C GLY A 116 -10.72 -17.76 8.88
N TYR A 117 -10.43 -16.70 8.13
CA TYR A 117 -11.26 -15.51 8.06
C TYR A 117 -12.04 -15.43 6.75
N GLU A 118 -13.36 -15.31 6.81
CA GLU A 118 -14.21 -15.18 5.62
C GLU A 118 -13.81 -13.97 4.76
N MET A 119 -13.36 -12.89 5.38
CA MET A 119 -12.92 -11.67 4.69
C MET A 119 -11.66 -11.84 3.82
N GLN A 120 -10.94 -12.98 3.89
CA GLN A 120 -9.89 -13.30 2.92
C GLN A 120 -10.41 -13.26 1.48
N LYS A 121 -11.70 -13.54 1.26
CA LYS A 121 -12.37 -13.45 -0.04
C LYS A 121 -12.48 -12.03 -0.62
N SER A 122 -12.13 -10.99 0.16
CA SER A 122 -11.96 -9.63 -0.37
C SER A 122 -10.70 -9.49 -1.22
N LEU A 123 -9.74 -10.39 -1.05
CA LEU A 123 -8.48 -10.39 -1.79
C LEU A 123 -8.66 -11.13 -3.14
N ALA A 124 -8.14 -10.54 -4.20
CA ALA A 124 -8.35 -11.06 -5.55
C ALA A 124 -7.88 -12.52 -5.68
N GLY A 125 -8.75 -13.38 -6.22
CA GLY A 125 -8.47 -14.80 -6.41
C GLY A 125 -8.67 -15.68 -5.17
N GLN A 126 -8.86 -15.13 -3.97
CA GLN A 126 -9.18 -15.91 -2.78
C GLN A 126 -10.64 -16.36 -2.80
N ARG A 127 -10.86 -17.66 -2.59
CA ARG A 127 -12.20 -18.27 -2.66
C ARG A 127 -12.60 -19.00 -1.38
N SER A 128 -11.65 -19.25 -0.50
CA SER A 128 -11.87 -20.01 0.73
C SER A 128 -11.23 -19.34 1.92
N HIS A 129 -11.92 -19.35 3.07
CA HIS A 129 -11.35 -18.98 4.36
C HIS A 129 -10.33 -19.99 4.89
N LEU A 130 -10.28 -21.20 4.30
CA LEU A 130 -9.35 -22.27 4.67
C LEU A 130 -7.96 -22.08 4.05
N ASP A 131 -7.86 -21.27 2.99
CA ASP A 131 -6.58 -20.97 2.36
C ASP A 131 -5.72 -20.09 3.29
N SER A 132 -4.41 -20.27 3.25
CA SER A 132 -3.47 -19.39 3.94
C SER A 132 -3.07 -18.24 3.03
N VAL A 133 -3.16 -17.02 3.55
CA VAL A 133 -2.67 -15.81 2.89
C VAL A 133 -1.48 -15.27 3.67
N ALA A 134 -0.30 -15.27 3.07
CA ALA A 134 0.90 -14.73 3.67
C ALA A 134 1.13 -13.29 3.17
N ILE A 135 1.23 -12.34 4.09
CA ILE A 135 1.58 -10.94 3.82
C ILE A 135 3.03 -10.74 4.23
N PRO A 136 3.96 -10.53 3.30
CA PRO A 136 5.37 -10.35 3.62
C PRO A 136 5.61 -9.13 4.52
N ILE A 137 6.63 -9.22 5.38
CA ILE A 137 7.06 -8.12 6.27
C ILE A 137 8.52 -7.82 5.98
N PHE A 138 8.80 -6.59 5.57
CA PHE A 138 10.16 -6.09 5.37
C PHE A 138 10.57 -5.19 6.54
N ASP A 139 11.80 -5.32 6.99
CA ASP A 139 12.34 -4.41 7.99
C ASP A 139 12.39 -2.98 7.47
N ASN A 140 11.99 -2.04 8.32
CA ASN A 140 11.97 -0.62 7.97
C ASN A 140 13.37 -0.11 7.67
N ASP A 141 13.46 0.82 6.72
CA ASP A 141 14.71 1.44 6.31
C ASP A 141 14.45 2.87 5.83
N GLN A 142 15.24 3.81 6.29
CA GLN A 142 15.17 5.20 5.82
C GLN A 142 15.83 5.37 4.43
N ASP A 143 16.69 4.44 4.04
CA ASP A 143 17.23 4.33 2.69
C ASP A 143 16.22 3.58 1.81
N ILE A 144 15.32 4.34 1.17
CA ILE A 144 14.26 3.79 0.32
C ILE A 144 14.81 2.96 -0.84
N PRO A 145 15.88 3.35 -1.56
CA PRO A 145 16.54 2.48 -2.54
C PRO A 145 16.94 1.12 -1.98
N ARG A 146 17.48 1.05 -0.76
CA ARG A 146 17.85 -0.20 -0.10
C ARG A 146 16.64 -1.05 0.27
N LEU A 147 15.57 -0.44 0.80
CA LEU A 147 14.31 -1.13 1.05
C LEU A 147 13.70 -1.66 -0.26
N ALA A 148 13.67 -0.84 -1.30
CA ALA A 148 13.17 -1.24 -2.61
C ALA A 148 13.95 -2.43 -3.20
N ALA A 149 15.27 -2.45 -3.04
CA ALA A 149 16.09 -3.59 -3.48
C ALA A 149 15.75 -4.89 -2.75
N ARG A 150 15.46 -4.84 -1.43
CA ARG A 150 15.00 -6.03 -0.67
C ARG A 150 13.63 -6.52 -1.14
N VAL A 151 12.69 -5.61 -1.39
CA VAL A 151 11.37 -5.96 -1.93
C VAL A 151 11.49 -6.57 -3.32
N ALA A 152 12.35 -6.02 -4.19
CA ALA A 152 12.61 -6.55 -5.52
C ALA A 152 13.18 -7.97 -5.47
N ALA A 153 14.22 -8.19 -4.65
CA ALA A 153 14.84 -9.51 -4.50
C ALA A 153 13.86 -10.56 -3.96
N TYR A 154 12.99 -10.18 -3.03
CA TYR A 154 11.91 -11.06 -2.57
C TYR A 154 10.94 -11.41 -3.70
N ALA A 155 10.54 -10.42 -4.49
CA ALA A 155 9.57 -10.59 -5.59
C ALA A 155 10.09 -11.47 -6.73
N GLU A 156 11.41 -11.58 -6.93
CA GLU A 156 12.03 -12.51 -7.89
C GLU A 156 11.80 -13.98 -7.49
N ALA A 157 11.82 -14.28 -6.18
CA ALA A 157 11.66 -15.64 -5.66
C ALA A 157 10.20 -15.97 -5.34
N THR A 158 9.43 -14.99 -4.89
CA THR A 158 8.05 -15.16 -4.42
C THR A 158 7.19 -14.01 -4.92
N PRO A 159 6.22 -14.27 -5.82
CA PRO A 159 5.35 -13.21 -6.33
C PRO A 159 4.59 -12.50 -5.21
N LEU A 160 4.68 -11.18 -5.18
CA LEU A 160 3.87 -10.34 -4.31
C LEU A 160 2.43 -10.30 -4.84
N GLN A 161 1.44 -10.53 -3.97
CA GLN A 161 0.04 -10.67 -4.42
C GLN A 161 -0.81 -9.44 -4.09
N TYR A 162 -1.03 -9.13 -2.83
CA TYR A 162 -2.01 -8.11 -2.41
C TYR A 162 -1.36 -6.89 -1.77
N GLY A 163 -0.27 -7.12 -1.07
CA GLY A 163 0.41 -6.12 -0.29
C GLY A 163 1.61 -6.69 0.45
N PHE A 164 2.33 -5.81 1.12
CA PHE A 164 3.36 -6.13 2.09
C PHE A 164 3.34 -5.14 3.25
N LEU A 165 3.85 -5.56 4.38
CA LEU A 165 4.05 -4.72 5.55
C LEU A 165 5.51 -4.25 5.63
N VAL A 166 5.70 -3.02 6.09
CA VAL A 166 6.99 -2.52 6.56
C VAL A 166 6.95 -2.49 8.08
N ARG A 167 7.92 -3.12 8.73
CA ARG A 167 7.95 -3.40 10.17
C ARG A 167 7.87 -2.13 11.01
N GLY A 168 6.80 -2.03 11.82
CA GLY A 168 6.54 -0.88 12.67
C GLY A 168 6.23 0.41 11.92
N HIS A 169 5.85 0.31 10.65
CA HIS A 169 5.59 1.43 9.76
C HIS A 169 4.15 1.37 9.20
N GLY A 170 3.85 0.42 8.33
CA GLY A 170 2.53 0.35 7.73
C GLY A 170 2.41 -0.66 6.60
N LEU A 171 1.31 -0.55 5.86
CA LEU A 171 0.91 -1.43 4.77
C LEU A 171 1.10 -0.75 3.41
N TYR A 172 1.68 -1.46 2.46
CA TYR A 172 1.56 -1.21 1.02
C TYR A 172 0.60 -2.22 0.43
N CYS A 173 -0.41 -1.76 -0.31
CA CYS A 173 -1.28 -2.64 -1.09
C CYS A 173 -1.60 -2.01 -2.45
N TRP A 174 -2.06 -2.83 -3.37
CA TRP A 174 -2.31 -2.40 -4.75
C TRP A 174 -3.44 -3.18 -5.40
N GLY A 175 -3.81 -2.75 -6.60
CA GLY A 175 -4.74 -3.42 -7.49
C GLY A 175 -4.53 -2.99 -8.94
N SER A 176 -5.20 -3.66 -9.85
CA SER A 176 -5.21 -3.32 -11.28
C SER A 176 -5.88 -1.96 -11.54
N GLN A 177 -6.70 -1.52 -10.64
CA GLN A 177 -7.35 -0.21 -10.61
C GLN A 177 -7.60 0.23 -9.17
N VAL A 178 -7.97 1.50 -8.97
CA VAL A 178 -8.19 2.08 -7.65
C VAL A 178 -9.24 1.30 -6.83
N ALA A 179 -10.32 0.86 -7.46
CA ALA A 179 -11.38 0.11 -6.78
C ALA A 179 -10.88 -1.23 -6.20
N GLU A 180 -10.00 -1.93 -6.90
CA GLU A 180 -9.40 -3.17 -6.42
C GLU A 180 -8.36 -2.90 -5.31
N ALA A 181 -7.49 -1.90 -5.48
CA ALA A 181 -6.54 -1.49 -4.45
C ALA A 181 -7.27 -1.10 -3.14
N ARG A 182 -8.36 -0.33 -3.25
CA ARG A 182 -9.21 0.03 -2.11
C ARG A 182 -9.85 -1.19 -1.45
N ARG A 183 -10.36 -2.14 -2.24
CA ARG A 183 -10.94 -3.39 -1.72
C ARG A 183 -9.90 -4.22 -0.98
N HIS A 184 -8.67 -4.33 -1.52
CA HIS A 184 -7.57 -5.01 -0.85
C HIS A 184 -7.20 -4.31 0.47
N LEU A 185 -7.08 -2.97 0.46
CA LEU A 185 -6.80 -2.19 1.66
C LEU A 185 -7.85 -2.43 2.75
N GLU A 186 -9.14 -2.29 2.40
CA GLU A 186 -10.24 -2.47 3.36
C GLU A 186 -10.27 -3.89 3.94
N GLY A 187 -10.07 -4.90 3.07
CA GLY A 187 -10.03 -6.30 3.48
C GLY A 187 -8.85 -6.60 4.39
N LEU A 188 -7.65 -6.14 4.03
CA LEU A 188 -6.43 -6.35 4.82
C LEU A 188 -6.53 -5.64 6.18
N GLU A 189 -7.01 -4.40 6.22
CA GLU A 189 -7.18 -3.67 7.49
C GLU A 189 -8.19 -4.35 8.42
N PHE A 190 -9.30 -4.88 7.88
CA PHE A 190 -10.23 -5.68 8.67
C PHE A 190 -9.58 -6.95 9.21
N LEU A 191 -8.84 -7.69 8.36
CA LEU A 191 -8.14 -8.91 8.76
C LEU A 191 -7.07 -8.63 9.81
N PHE A 192 -6.32 -7.54 9.67
CA PHE A 192 -5.32 -7.11 10.66
C PHE A 192 -5.95 -6.75 11.99
N GLN A 193 -7.09 -6.07 11.97
CA GLN A 193 -7.82 -5.76 13.19
C GLN A 193 -8.28 -7.04 13.91
N CYS A 194 -8.85 -8.00 13.17
CA CYS A 194 -9.25 -9.29 13.73
C CYS A 194 -8.06 -10.04 14.33
N GLU A 195 -6.96 -10.13 13.59
CA GLU A 195 -5.75 -10.85 14.02
C GLU A 195 -5.10 -10.19 15.26
N LEU A 196 -5.05 -8.87 15.31
CA LEU A 196 -4.53 -8.14 16.47
C LEU A 196 -5.40 -8.42 17.71
N GLN A 197 -6.72 -8.34 17.57
CA GLN A 197 -7.64 -8.62 18.69
C GLN A 197 -7.57 -10.07 19.13
N ARG A 198 -7.50 -11.04 18.21
CA ARG A 198 -7.31 -12.45 18.51
C ARG A 198 -6.06 -12.66 19.36
N ARG A 199 -4.91 -12.12 18.95
CA ARG A 199 -3.65 -12.22 19.70
C ARG A 199 -3.73 -11.61 21.09
N LEU A 200 -4.40 -10.48 21.24
CA LEU A 200 -4.61 -9.84 22.55
C LEU A 200 -5.50 -10.68 23.49
N LEU A 201 -6.48 -11.39 22.97
CA LEU A 201 -7.34 -12.29 23.73
C LEU A 201 -6.64 -13.58 24.15
N GLU A 202 -5.78 -14.13 23.28
CA GLU A 202 -5.02 -15.37 23.54
C GLU A 202 -3.79 -15.15 24.44
N ALA A 203 -3.31 -13.92 24.59
CA ALA A 203 -2.20 -13.58 25.46
C ALA A 203 -2.58 -13.50 26.96
N LYS A 204 -3.86 -13.69 27.28
CA LYS A 204 -4.38 -13.75 28.67
C LYS A 204 -4.38 -15.18 29.17
#